data_c7315b4d7ced51382427db3e696965ae
#
_entry.id   c7315b4d7ced51382427db3e696965ae
#
_cell.length_a   1.000
_cell.length_b   1.000
_cell.length_c   1.000
_cell.angle_alpha   90.00
_cell.angle_beta   90.00
_cell.angle_gamma   90.00
#
_symmetry.space_group_name_H-M   'P 1'
#
loop_
_entity.id
_entity.type
_entity.pdbx_description
1 polymer ?
#
loop_
_entity_poly.entity_id
_entity_poly.type
_entity_poly.pdbx_seq_one_letter_code
_entity_poly.pdbx_strand_id
1 'polypeptide(L)'
;PYLTALILAGFAGYAGAWYFGLLEGNFALLLFLTTVVTGLYWLAERFYFLPQRRKAAETLEAQALQRRADLNKMGIAQVDGDIAEAKHRLIMQPWWLDWTAGLFPVIVVVFLLRSFLFEPFKIPSGSMIPTLLVGDLILVNKFTYGVRLPVVNVKVTEGNAPKRGDVMVFASRSGKTAEL
;
A
#
# COMPACT_ATOMS: atom_id res chain seq x y z
N PRO A 1 7.09 -8.12 -15.89
CA PRO A 1 5.64 -8.26 -15.81
C PRO A 1 5.18 -9.57 -15.15
N TYR A 2 5.86 -10.71 -15.41
CA TYR A 2 5.46 -12.02 -14.85
C TYR A 2 5.60 -12.07 -13.33
N LEU A 3 6.66 -11.50 -12.76
CA LEU A 3 6.88 -11.46 -11.31
C LEU A 3 5.77 -10.65 -10.61
N THR A 4 5.38 -9.52 -11.17
CA THR A 4 4.30 -8.68 -10.63
C THR A 4 2.95 -9.40 -10.68
N ALA A 5 2.66 -10.07 -11.80
CA ALA A 5 1.45 -10.87 -11.95
C ALA A 5 1.40 -12.01 -10.92
N LEU A 6 2.53 -12.69 -10.68
CA LEU A 6 2.65 -13.76 -9.70
C LEU A 6 2.44 -13.25 -8.26
N ILE A 7 3.01 -12.09 -7.92
CA ILE A 7 2.83 -11.45 -6.61
C ILE A 7 1.37 -11.05 -6.41
N LEU A 8 0.74 -10.42 -7.41
CA LEU A 8 -0.67 -10.03 -7.35
C LEU A 8 -1.59 -11.25 -7.26
N ALA A 9 -1.30 -12.32 -8.01
CA ALA A 9 -2.06 -13.57 -7.93
C ALA A 9 -1.93 -14.24 -6.56
N GLY A 10 -0.73 -14.28 -5.99
CA GLY A 10 -0.49 -14.78 -4.63
C GLY A 10 -1.24 -13.96 -3.58
N PHE A 11 -1.28 -12.65 -3.74
CA PHE A 11 -2.00 -11.74 -2.87
C PHE A 11 -3.51 -11.93 -2.97
N ALA A 12 -4.05 -12.03 -4.19
CA ALA A 12 -5.46 -12.30 -4.44
C ALA A 12 -5.87 -13.68 -3.91
N GLY A 13 -5.00 -14.69 -4.06
CA GLY A 13 -5.21 -16.03 -3.50
C GLY A 13 -5.26 -16.03 -1.98
N TYR A 14 -4.37 -15.30 -1.33
CA TYR A 14 -4.37 -15.15 0.14
C TYR A 14 -5.63 -14.42 0.63
N ALA A 15 -6.00 -13.31 -0.01
CA ALA A 15 -7.20 -12.55 0.33
C ALA A 15 -8.47 -13.37 0.10
N GLY A 16 -8.54 -14.16 -0.97
CA GLY A 16 -9.64 -15.10 -1.24
C GLY A 16 -9.74 -16.20 -0.20
N ALA A 17 -8.63 -16.85 0.15
CA ALA A 17 -8.59 -17.88 1.17
C ALA A 17 -9.02 -17.36 2.56
N TRP A 18 -8.64 -16.13 2.89
CA TRP A 18 -9.12 -15.46 4.09
C TRP A 18 -10.62 -15.16 4.04
N TYR A 19 -11.13 -14.66 2.90
CA TYR A 19 -12.55 -14.35 2.72
C TYR A 19 -13.44 -15.60 2.86
N PHE A 20 -12.97 -16.74 2.34
CA PHE A 20 -13.68 -18.03 2.45
C PHE A 20 -13.47 -18.74 3.80
N GLY A 21 -12.77 -18.12 4.75
CA GLY A 21 -12.54 -18.68 6.08
C GLY A 21 -11.58 -19.88 6.12
N LEU A 22 -10.85 -20.13 5.04
CA LEU A 22 -9.84 -21.20 4.96
C LEU A 22 -8.57 -20.89 5.75
N LEU A 23 -8.34 -19.60 6.01
CA LEU A 23 -7.21 -19.12 6.82
C LEU A 23 -7.74 -18.19 7.92
N GLU A 24 -7.30 -18.41 9.15
CA GLU A 24 -7.45 -17.43 10.24
C GLU A 24 -6.56 -16.22 9.91
N GLY A 25 -7.06 -15.32 9.05
CA GLY A 25 -6.26 -14.23 8.52
C GLY A 25 -6.15 -13.06 9.48
N ASN A 26 -4.93 -12.63 9.75
CA ASN A 26 -4.69 -11.37 10.40
C ASN A 26 -4.73 -10.23 9.35
N PHE A 27 -5.84 -9.48 9.31
CA PHE A 27 -6.00 -8.37 8.38
C PHE A 27 -4.86 -7.33 8.50
N ALA A 28 -4.33 -7.13 9.70
CA ALA A 28 -3.20 -6.22 9.92
C ALA A 28 -1.93 -6.72 9.21
N LEU A 29 -1.68 -8.03 9.22
CA LEU A 29 -0.56 -8.65 8.52
C LEU A 29 -0.72 -8.53 7.00
N LEU A 30 -1.92 -8.76 6.47
CA LEU A 30 -2.22 -8.58 5.05
C LEU A 30 -1.96 -7.13 4.62
N LEU A 31 -2.46 -6.15 5.38
CA LEU A 31 -2.27 -4.74 5.09
C LEU A 31 -0.79 -4.33 5.19
N PHE A 32 -0.06 -4.90 6.15
CA PHE A 32 1.39 -4.71 6.29
C PHE A 32 2.15 -5.25 5.08
N LEU A 33 1.87 -6.49 4.66
CA LEU A 33 2.50 -7.09 3.47
C LEU A 33 2.20 -6.28 2.20
N THR A 34 0.95 -5.81 2.04
CA THR A 34 0.58 -4.94 0.91
C THR A 34 1.40 -3.66 0.92
N THR A 35 1.55 -3.05 2.08
CA THR A 35 2.34 -1.82 2.24
C THR A 35 3.81 -2.05 1.89
N VAL A 36 4.39 -3.17 2.35
CA VAL A 36 5.79 -3.53 2.05
C VAL A 36 5.98 -3.77 0.55
N VAL A 37 5.10 -4.57 -0.07
CA VAL A 37 5.20 -4.89 -1.50
C VAL A 37 5.05 -3.64 -2.36
N THR A 38 4.01 -2.83 -2.12
CA THR A 38 3.80 -1.59 -2.88
C THR A 38 4.91 -0.56 -2.62
N GLY A 39 5.45 -0.52 -1.40
CA GLY A 39 6.60 0.31 -1.04
C GLY A 39 7.87 -0.08 -1.76
N LEU A 40 8.16 -1.38 -1.89
CA LEU A 40 9.31 -1.87 -2.66
C LEU A 40 9.17 -1.52 -4.15
N TYR A 41 7.97 -1.64 -4.73
CA TYR A 41 7.72 -1.21 -6.10
C TYR A 41 7.87 0.29 -6.28
N TRP A 42 7.39 1.10 -5.33
CA TRP A 42 7.55 2.54 -5.34
C TRP A 42 9.03 2.96 -5.26
N LEU A 43 9.82 2.32 -4.39
CA LEU A 43 11.26 2.52 -4.28
C LEU A 43 11.98 2.12 -5.58
N ALA A 44 11.66 0.96 -6.13
CA ALA A 44 12.23 0.48 -7.39
C ALA A 44 11.90 1.46 -8.54
N GLU A 45 10.67 1.97 -8.60
CA GLU A 45 10.29 3.00 -9.59
C GLU A 45 11.14 4.26 -9.41
N ARG A 46 11.23 4.77 -8.19
CA ARG A 46 11.90 6.04 -7.92
C ARG A 46 13.40 6.00 -8.19
N PHE A 47 14.07 4.89 -7.82
CA PHE A 47 15.54 4.80 -7.84
C PHE A 47 16.09 4.01 -9.02
N TYR A 48 15.32 3.11 -9.61
CA TYR A 48 15.80 2.23 -10.66
C TYR A 48 15.10 2.46 -12.01
N PHE A 49 13.78 2.34 -12.08
CA PHE A 49 13.08 2.40 -13.36
C PHE A 49 12.99 3.81 -13.95
N LEU A 50 12.67 4.80 -13.14
CA LEU A 50 12.55 6.19 -13.59
C LEU A 50 13.88 6.75 -14.13
N PRO A 51 15.04 6.59 -13.45
CA PRO A 51 16.32 7.02 -13.99
C PRO A 51 16.70 6.33 -15.30
N GLN A 52 16.42 5.01 -15.42
CA GLN A 52 16.68 4.28 -16.65
C GLN A 52 15.83 4.80 -17.81
N ARG A 53 14.53 5.02 -17.59
CA ARG A 53 13.64 5.58 -18.62
C ARG A 53 14.04 6.99 -19.03
N ARG A 54 14.48 7.82 -18.10
CA ARG A 54 15.00 9.18 -18.42
C ARG A 54 16.26 9.09 -19.26
N LYS A 55 17.23 8.26 -18.91
CA LYS A 55 18.43 8.04 -19.72
C LYS A 55 18.09 7.52 -21.12
N ALA A 56 17.18 6.57 -21.23
CA ALA A 56 16.75 6.06 -22.53
C ALA A 56 16.08 7.16 -23.39
N ALA A 57 15.29 8.03 -22.78
CA ALA A 57 14.67 9.16 -23.45
C ALA A 57 15.70 10.20 -23.94
N GLU A 58 16.71 10.49 -23.13
CA GLU A 58 17.82 11.39 -23.49
C GLU A 58 18.68 10.82 -24.64
N THR A 59 18.99 9.54 -24.58
CA THR A 59 19.75 8.87 -25.66
C THR A 59 18.97 8.84 -26.96
N LEU A 60 17.67 8.60 -26.92
CA LEU A 60 16.81 8.66 -28.09
C LEU A 60 16.79 10.09 -28.71
N GLU A 61 16.69 11.11 -27.90
CA GLU A 61 16.73 12.50 -28.34
C GLU A 61 18.06 12.84 -28.99
N ALA A 62 19.20 12.47 -28.37
CA ALA A 62 20.51 12.68 -28.92
C ALA A 62 20.73 11.97 -30.28
N GLN A 63 20.31 10.70 -30.38
CA GLN A 63 20.38 9.94 -31.63
C GLN A 63 19.50 10.54 -32.72
N ALA A 64 18.31 11.02 -32.36
CA ALA A 64 17.41 11.66 -33.32
C ALA A 64 17.95 12.99 -33.83
N LEU A 65 18.59 13.77 -32.98
CA LEU A 65 19.25 15.02 -33.38
C LEU A 65 20.44 14.76 -34.32
N GLN A 66 21.28 13.76 -34.01
CA GLN A 66 22.36 13.34 -34.88
C GLN A 66 21.85 12.88 -36.25
N ARG A 67 20.83 12.03 -36.27
CA ARG A 67 20.23 11.56 -37.52
C ARG A 67 19.64 12.72 -38.37
N ARG A 68 19.00 13.69 -37.73
CA ARG A 68 18.52 14.91 -38.40
C ARG A 68 19.66 15.73 -39.01
N ALA A 69 20.76 15.89 -38.28
CA ALA A 69 21.94 16.61 -38.76
C ALA A 69 22.58 15.92 -39.97
N ASP A 70 22.66 14.59 -39.94
CA ASP A 70 23.22 13.81 -41.08
C ASP A 70 22.29 13.80 -42.28
N LEU A 71 20.98 13.74 -42.14
CA LEU A 71 20.00 13.84 -43.22
C LEU A 71 20.00 15.23 -43.85
N ASN A 72 20.12 16.31 -43.05
CA ASN A 72 20.28 17.67 -43.58
C ASN A 72 21.53 17.84 -44.41
N LYS A 73 22.65 17.19 -44.06
CA LYS A 73 23.87 17.19 -44.86
C LYS A 73 23.67 16.49 -46.21
N MET A 74 22.78 15.52 -46.28
CA MET A 74 22.42 14.79 -47.52
C MET A 74 21.29 15.44 -48.30
N GLY A 75 20.82 16.63 -47.91
CA GLY A 75 19.78 17.39 -48.63
C GLY A 75 18.34 16.89 -48.42
N ILE A 76 18.11 16.02 -47.42
CA ILE A 76 16.79 15.47 -47.12
C ILE A 76 16.19 16.32 -45.98
N ALA A 77 15.22 17.19 -46.35
CA ALA A 77 14.70 18.22 -45.43
C ALA A 77 13.58 17.76 -44.47
N GLN A 78 12.98 16.60 -44.68
CA GLN A 78 11.86 16.17 -43.82
C GLN A 78 11.96 14.68 -43.42
N VAL A 79 12.17 14.42 -42.15
CA VAL A 79 11.79 13.17 -41.49
C VAL A 79 10.95 13.55 -40.29
N ASP A 80 9.64 13.58 -40.47
CA ASP A 80 8.67 13.79 -39.44
C ASP A 80 8.48 12.49 -38.63
N GLY A 81 9.29 12.31 -37.59
CA GLY A 81 8.96 11.45 -36.51
C GLY A 81 8.73 12.32 -35.28
N ASP A 82 7.58 12.21 -34.65
CA ASP A 82 7.29 12.98 -33.43
C ASP A 82 8.14 12.44 -32.27
N ILE A 83 9.38 12.99 -32.19
CA ILE A 83 10.36 12.63 -31.15
C ILE A 83 9.80 12.97 -29.77
N ALA A 84 8.98 14.02 -29.67
CA ALA A 84 8.37 14.44 -28.43
C ALA A 84 7.37 13.39 -27.92
N GLU A 85 6.57 12.83 -28.82
CA GLU A 85 5.64 11.75 -28.48
C GLU A 85 6.37 10.46 -28.12
N ALA A 86 7.40 10.08 -28.88
CA ALA A 86 8.22 8.90 -28.57
C ALA A 86 8.92 9.02 -27.21
N LYS A 87 9.48 10.20 -26.92
CA LYS A 87 10.08 10.53 -25.63
C LYS A 87 9.05 10.46 -24.50
N HIS A 88 7.87 11.03 -24.72
CA HIS A 88 6.77 10.99 -23.74
C HIS A 88 6.34 9.55 -23.45
N ARG A 89 6.19 8.70 -24.45
CA ARG A 89 5.85 7.27 -24.29
C ARG A 89 6.92 6.50 -23.52
N LEU A 90 8.21 6.79 -23.70
CA LEU A 90 9.30 6.16 -22.95
C LEU A 90 9.31 6.57 -21.48
N ILE A 91 8.92 7.79 -21.16
CA ILE A 91 8.87 8.31 -19.79
C ILE A 91 7.59 7.85 -19.09
N MET A 92 6.51 7.59 -19.83
CA MET A 92 5.25 7.13 -19.27
C MET A 92 5.42 5.87 -18.44
N GLN A 93 4.78 5.89 -17.29
CA GLN A 93 4.76 4.76 -16.36
C GLN A 93 3.89 3.64 -16.94
N PRO A 94 4.36 2.38 -16.98
CA PRO A 94 3.52 1.25 -17.35
C PRO A 94 2.32 1.13 -16.39
N TRP A 95 1.15 0.79 -16.91
CA TRP A 95 -0.08 0.70 -16.12
C TRP A 95 0.04 -0.20 -14.88
N TRP A 96 0.77 -1.31 -14.97
CA TRP A 96 0.97 -2.24 -13.84
C TRP A 96 1.82 -1.62 -12.73
N LEU A 97 2.74 -0.72 -13.06
CA LEU A 97 3.58 -0.03 -12.11
C LEU A 97 2.81 1.14 -11.47
N ASP A 98 1.94 1.80 -12.25
CA ASP A 98 1.03 2.83 -11.76
C ASP A 98 0.07 2.25 -10.70
N TRP A 99 -0.49 1.08 -10.93
CA TRP A 99 -1.35 0.39 -9.96
C TRP A 99 -0.61 -0.10 -8.72
N THR A 100 0.64 -0.52 -8.83
CA THR A 100 1.40 -1.05 -7.68
C THR A 100 2.12 0.06 -6.91
N ALA A 101 2.88 0.91 -7.60
CA ALA A 101 3.65 1.96 -6.98
C ALA A 101 2.82 3.22 -6.70
N GLY A 102 1.86 3.55 -7.59
CA GLY A 102 1.01 4.73 -7.45
C GLY A 102 0.04 4.65 -6.27
N LEU A 103 -0.43 3.44 -5.91
CA LEU A 103 -1.31 3.24 -4.75
C LEU A 103 -0.57 3.22 -3.41
N PHE A 104 0.76 3.11 -3.41
CA PHE A 104 1.56 3.04 -2.18
C PHE A 104 1.24 4.14 -1.17
N PRO A 105 1.20 5.45 -1.51
CA PRO A 105 0.92 6.49 -0.54
C PRO A 105 -0.46 6.35 0.11
N VAL A 106 -1.47 5.93 -0.65
CA VAL A 106 -2.82 5.70 -0.13
C VAL A 106 -2.83 4.52 0.84
N ILE A 107 -2.19 3.42 0.45
CA ILE A 107 -2.11 2.21 1.29
C ILE A 107 -1.35 2.49 2.59
N VAL A 108 -0.26 3.27 2.53
CA VAL A 108 0.50 3.69 3.74
C VAL A 108 -0.39 4.50 4.67
N VAL A 109 -1.13 5.47 4.16
CA VAL A 109 -2.03 6.29 4.99
C VAL A 109 -3.09 5.41 5.66
N VAL A 110 -3.73 4.52 4.91
CA VAL A 110 -4.73 3.58 5.46
C VAL A 110 -4.10 2.64 6.49
N PHE A 111 -2.90 2.14 6.21
CA PHE A 111 -2.16 1.27 7.13
C PHE A 111 -1.84 2.00 8.45
N LEU A 112 -1.33 3.24 8.38
CA LEU A 112 -1.00 4.03 9.56
C LEU A 112 -2.26 4.38 10.38
N LEU A 113 -3.33 4.81 9.73
CA LEU A 113 -4.60 5.12 10.39
C LEU A 113 -5.15 3.91 11.14
N ARG A 114 -5.22 2.75 10.46
CA ARG A 114 -5.74 1.52 11.06
C ARG A 114 -4.82 0.92 12.11
N SER A 115 -3.50 0.98 11.89
CA SER A 115 -2.54 0.34 12.79
C SER A 115 -2.31 1.10 14.07
N PHE A 116 -2.33 2.43 14.01
CA PHE A 116 -1.92 3.28 15.13
C PHE A 116 -3.05 4.09 15.75
N LEU A 117 -4.08 4.45 14.98
CA LEU A 117 -5.10 5.38 15.45
C LEU A 117 -6.40 4.68 15.84
N PHE A 118 -7.04 3.97 14.93
CA PHE A 118 -8.40 3.48 15.12
C PHE A 118 -8.57 2.06 14.63
N GLU A 119 -9.38 1.30 15.35
CA GLU A 119 -9.78 -0.05 14.94
C GLU A 119 -11.29 -0.24 15.13
N PRO A 120 -12.02 -0.62 14.06
CA PRO A 120 -13.44 -0.94 14.19
C PRO A 120 -13.62 -2.34 14.78
N PHE A 121 -14.45 -2.44 15.80
CA PHE A 121 -14.89 -3.70 16.39
C PHE A 121 -16.39 -3.82 16.30
N LYS A 122 -16.86 -5.06 16.17
CA LYS A 122 -18.27 -5.40 16.28
C LYS A 122 -18.52 -5.99 17.66
N ILE A 123 -19.56 -5.49 18.35
CA ILE A 123 -19.91 -5.97 19.69
C ILE A 123 -20.37 -7.42 19.64
N PRO A 124 -19.65 -8.36 20.27
CA PRO A 124 -19.97 -9.79 20.19
C PRO A 124 -20.98 -10.25 21.23
N SER A 125 -21.17 -9.53 22.33
CA SER A 125 -21.99 -9.96 23.47
C SER A 125 -22.83 -8.85 24.05
N GLY A 126 -23.89 -9.21 24.78
CA GLY A 126 -24.84 -8.27 25.41
C GLY A 126 -24.40 -7.74 26.80
N SER A 127 -23.15 -7.88 27.20
CA SER A 127 -22.65 -7.49 28.51
C SER A 127 -22.78 -5.97 28.80
N MET A 128 -22.86 -5.17 27.73
CA MET A 128 -22.96 -3.71 27.80
C MET A 128 -24.37 -3.17 27.47
N ILE A 129 -25.39 -4.01 27.44
CA ILE A 129 -26.79 -3.57 27.26
C ILE A 129 -27.23 -2.76 28.53
N PRO A 130 -27.92 -1.64 28.36
CA PRO A 130 -28.54 -1.10 27.14
C PRO A 130 -27.64 -0.14 26.33
N THR A 131 -26.44 0.14 26.78
CA THR A 131 -25.58 1.19 26.18
C THR A 131 -25.04 0.77 24.80
N LEU A 132 -24.69 -0.50 24.63
CA LEU A 132 -24.19 -1.06 23.38
C LEU A 132 -24.98 -2.36 23.10
N LEU A 133 -25.48 -2.49 21.88
CA LEU A 133 -26.23 -3.66 21.43
C LEU A 133 -25.30 -4.66 20.73
N VAL A 134 -25.68 -5.95 20.80
CA VAL A 134 -24.96 -6.97 20.02
C VAL A 134 -25.06 -6.68 18.54
N GLY A 135 -23.91 -6.60 17.87
CA GLY A 135 -23.82 -6.28 16.45
C GLY A 135 -23.47 -4.83 16.14
N ASP A 136 -23.50 -3.92 17.14
CA ASP A 136 -23.05 -2.55 16.94
C ASP A 136 -21.59 -2.48 16.54
N LEU A 137 -21.27 -1.48 15.69
CA LEU A 137 -19.90 -1.18 15.29
C LEU A 137 -19.38 -0.02 16.16
N ILE A 138 -18.30 -0.27 16.88
CA ILE A 138 -17.58 0.72 17.65
C ILE A 138 -16.22 1.02 17.04
N LEU A 139 -15.77 2.25 17.18
CA LEU A 139 -14.44 2.67 16.76
C LEU A 139 -13.55 2.85 18.01
N VAL A 140 -12.59 1.94 18.15
CA VAL A 140 -11.68 1.94 19.30
C VAL A 140 -10.47 2.80 19.00
N ASN A 141 -10.17 3.70 19.93
CA ASN A 141 -8.98 4.52 19.91
C ASN A 141 -7.78 3.74 20.47
N LYS A 142 -6.75 3.55 19.65
CA LYS A 142 -5.57 2.73 20.01
C LYS A 142 -4.45 3.50 20.73
N PHE A 143 -4.43 4.82 20.60
CA PHE A 143 -3.33 5.64 21.12
C PHE A 143 -3.50 6.12 22.56
N THR A 144 -4.70 6.05 23.14
CA THR A 144 -4.98 6.57 24.48
C THR A 144 -4.15 5.87 25.57
N TYR A 145 -3.97 4.55 25.45
CA TYR A 145 -3.22 3.73 26.42
C TYR A 145 -1.83 3.33 25.94
N GLY A 146 -1.28 4.05 24.97
CA GLY A 146 0.03 3.83 24.38
C GLY A 146 -0.02 3.14 23.04
N VAL A 147 0.91 3.56 22.16
CA VAL A 147 1.03 3.03 20.82
C VAL A 147 1.73 1.68 20.85
N ARG A 148 1.12 0.68 20.20
CA ARG A 148 1.71 -0.65 20.02
C ARG A 148 2.02 -0.88 18.54
N LEU A 149 3.14 -1.56 18.27
CA LEU A 149 3.47 -1.97 16.90
C LEU A 149 2.42 -2.97 16.40
N PRO A 150 1.85 -2.72 15.21
CA PRO A 150 0.95 -3.68 14.57
C PRO A 150 1.71 -4.98 14.35
N VAL A 151 1.19 -6.10 14.20
CA VAL A 151 1.82 -7.40 13.93
C VAL A 151 2.57 -8.00 15.15
N VAL A 152 3.49 -7.28 15.76
CA VAL A 152 4.33 -7.78 16.88
C VAL A 152 3.72 -7.46 18.24
N ASN A 153 2.79 -6.51 18.29
CA ASN A 153 2.08 -6.07 19.49
C ASN A 153 2.98 -5.57 20.65
N VAL A 154 4.18 -5.10 20.30
CA VAL A 154 5.14 -4.52 21.27
C VAL A 154 4.76 -3.06 21.53
N LYS A 155 4.70 -2.70 22.83
CA LYS A 155 4.41 -1.32 23.26
C LYS A 155 5.63 -0.44 22.98
N VAL A 156 5.42 0.63 22.22
CA VAL A 156 6.46 1.59 21.82
C VAL A 156 6.44 2.84 22.69
N THR A 157 5.24 3.31 23.06
CA THR A 157 5.09 4.51 23.89
C THR A 157 4.21 4.22 25.09
N GLU A 158 4.52 4.85 26.21
CA GLU A 158 3.64 4.84 27.37
C GLU A 158 2.46 5.78 27.11
N GLY A 159 1.25 5.32 27.42
CA GLY A 159 0.02 6.11 27.35
C GLY A 159 -0.57 6.33 28.73
N ASN A 160 -1.76 6.89 28.79
CA ASN A 160 -2.48 7.09 30.03
C ASN A 160 -2.82 5.77 30.74
N ALA A 161 -2.86 5.79 32.07
CA ALA A 161 -3.39 4.66 32.81
C ALA A 161 -4.94 4.67 32.72
N PRO A 162 -5.58 3.49 32.62
CA PRO A 162 -7.04 3.39 32.63
C PRO A 162 -7.62 3.97 33.93
N LYS A 163 -8.73 4.68 33.79
CA LYS A 163 -9.45 5.25 34.93
C LYS A 163 -10.77 4.53 35.14
N ARG A 164 -11.29 4.61 36.35
CA ARG A 164 -12.60 4.01 36.68
C ARG A 164 -13.69 4.71 35.83
N GLY A 165 -14.46 3.90 35.10
CA GLY A 165 -15.49 4.37 34.16
C GLY A 165 -15.06 4.33 32.69
N ASP A 166 -13.79 4.06 32.39
CA ASP A 166 -13.36 3.90 31.01
C ASP A 166 -13.87 2.56 30.44
N VAL A 167 -14.39 2.61 29.22
CA VAL A 167 -14.72 1.40 28.46
C VAL A 167 -13.50 0.98 27.65
N MET A 168 -12.99 -0.20 27.91
CA MET A 168 -11.77 -0.70 27.30
C MET A 168 -12.03 -1.99 26.52
N VAL A 169 -11.34 -2.13 25.39
CA VAL A 169 -11.26 -3.38 24.64
C VAL A 169 -9.90 -4.04 24.91
N PHE A 170 -9.90 -5.26 25.35
CA PHE A 170 -8.67 -6.03 25.61
C PHE A 170 -8.72 -7.40 24.95
N ALA A 171 -7.55 -7.91 24.59
CA ALA A 171 -7.45 -9.26 24.04
C ALA A 171 -7.53 -10.28 25.18
N SER A 172 -8.48 -11.21 25.09
CA SER A 172 -8.57 -12.31 26.03
C SER A 172 -7.34 -13.23 25.93
N ARG A 173 -6.87 -13.71 27.08
CA ARG A 173 -5.74 -14.66 27.15
C ARG A 173 -6.04 -16.00 26.47
N SER A 174 -7.32 -16.29 26.23
CA SER A 174 -7.80 -17.46 25.47
C SER A 174 -7.59 -17.34 23.93
N GLY A 175 -7.04 -16.26 23.46
CA GLY A 175 -6.45 -16.14 22.12
C GLY A 175 -7.41 -15.89 20.95
N LYS A 176 -8.73 -15.79 21.15
CA LYS A 176 -9.64 -15.76 19.99
C LYS A 176 -10.71 -14.66 19.96
N THR A 177 -10.91 -13.90 21.02
CA THR A 177 -11.95 -12.83 21.04
C THR A 177 -11.48 -11.62 21.82
N ALA A 178 -11.74 -10.43 21.28
CA ALA A 178 -11.64 -9.20 22.04
C ALA A 178 -12.89 -9.10 22.95
N GLU A 179 -12.69 -8.92 24.24
CA GLU A 179 -13.76 -8.73 25.23
C GLU A 179 -13.80 -7.27 25.67
N LEU A 180 -15.00 -6.80 25.97
CA LEU A 180 -15.31 -5.45 26.49
C LEU A 180 -15.38 -5.46 28.01
#